data_9ba4d90ea237d7e01c0dcb5a8eac1c5a
#
_entry.id   9ba4d90ea237d7e01c0dcb5a8eac1c5a
#
_cell.length_a   1.000
_cell.length_b   1.000
_cell.length_c   1.000
_cell.angle_alpha   90.00
_cell.angle_beta   90.00
_cell.angle_gamma   90.00
#
_symmetry.space_group_name_H-M   'P 1'
#
loop_
_entity.id
_entity.type
_entity.pdbx_description
1 polymer ?
#
loop_
_entity_poly.entity_id
_entity_poly.type
_entity_poly.pdbx_seq_one_letter_code
_entity_poly.pdbx_strand_id
1 'polypeptide(L)'
;PARKTGLSMGLMQGGMTVGAVVGPFVGGVLADYFGMRESFFVASVALGLISLLIGFCIKEKPRTVKVTSRNWFDWSVLRQPAIFKMLIACAVIHASLFSAQPILPLYIAQLQGSMDNIMMLSGTIFSVCAISIMIASPILGAAGQRFGFLKVLSCSLFFAGLLISAQVLGRTPFEFGVWRFIAGFAIAGLIPLVNSIISTECPPDKKGEVFGFNFLTGHAGMALGPFAAGALSGWFGYQAVIVASGLILFPLIVYLNYGRKK
;
A
#
# COMPACT_ATOMS: atom_id res chain seq x y z
N PRO A 1 1.78 -12.99 29.13
CA PRO A 1 1.11 -11.83 28.47
C PRO A 1 1.69 -11.53 27.08
N ALA A 2 3.02 -11.41 26.90
CA ALA A 2 3.64 -11.03 25.62
C ALA A 2 3.33 -11.99 24.44
N ARG A 3 3.24 -13.31 24.70
CA ARG A 3 2.90 -14.31 23.67
C ARG A 3 1.46 -14.14 23.14
N LYS A 4 0.51 -13.73 23.98
CA LYS A 4 -0.87 -13.46 23.58
C LYS A 4 -0.99 -12.19 22.73
N THR A 5 -0.19 -11.16 23.04
CA THR A 5 -0.17 -9.90 22.27
C THR A 5 0.34 -10.13 20.85
N GLY A 6 1.41 -10.93 20.68
CA GLY A 6 1.93 -11.29 19.35
C GLY A 6 0.91 -12.06 18.50
N LEU A 7 0.23 -13.03 19.09
CA LEU A 7 -0.83 -13.78 18.40
C LEU A 7 -1.99 -12.87 17.97
N SER A 8 -2.45 -11.98 18.86
CA SER A 8 -3.54 -11.05 18.56
C SER A 8 -3.17 -10.07 17.42
N MET A 9 -1.94 -9.54 17.44
CA MET A 9 -1.45 -8.69 16.35
C MET A 9 -1.32 -9.45 15.03
N GLY A 10 -0.86 -10.72 15.07
CA GLY A 10 -0.79 -11.58 13.90
C GLY A 10 -2.16 -11.87 13.30
N LEU A 11 -3.15 -12.17 14.14
CA LEU A 11 -4.54 -12.40 13.70
C LEU A 11 -5.15 -11.13 13.09
N MET A 12 -4.92 -9.97 13.71
CA MET A 12 -5.38 -8.68 13.17
C MET A 12 -4.75 -8.38 11.81
N GLN A 13 -3.45 -8.56 11.67
CA GLN A 13 -2.75 -8.37 10.40
C GLN A 13 -3.23 -9.37 9.33
N GLY A 14 -3.43 -10.63 9.72
CA GLY A 14 -4.00 -11.66 8.85
C GLY A 14 -5.39 -11.27 8.33
N GLY A 15 -6.26 -10.78 9.22
CA GLY A 15 -7.59 -10.29 8.84
C GLY A 15 -7.54 -9.12 7.85
N MET A 16 -6.66 -8.14 8.08
CA MET A 16 -6.46 -7.03 7.14
C MET A 16 -5.98 -7.54 5.76
N THR A 17 -5.07 -8.51 5.74
CA THR A 17 -4.55 -9.08 4.49
C THR A 17 -5.62 -9.86 3.73
N VAL A 18 -6.41 -10.68 4.43
CA VAL A 18 -7.55 -11.39 3.82
C VAL A 18 -8.56 -10.40 3.26
N GLY A 19 -8.88 -9.32 4.00
CA GLY A 19 -9.75 -8.25 3.52
C GLY A 19 -9.22 -7.57 2.25
N ALA A 20 -7.92 -7.33 2.17
CA ALA A 20 -7.27 -6.75 0.99
C ALA A 20 -7.30 -7.68 -0.24
N VAL A 21 -7.29 -9.00 -0.02
CA VAL A 21 -7.42 -10.00 -1.10
C VAL A 21 -8.87 -10.19 -1.54
N VAL A 22 -9.77 -10.40 -0.58
CA VAL A 22 -11.17 -10.76 -0.86
C VAL A 22 -12.02 -9.54 -1.21
N GLY A 23 -11.73 -8.39 -0.60
CA GLY A 23 -12.53 -7.16 -0.74
C GLY A 23 -12.72 -6.70 -2.18
N PRO A 24 -11.66 -6.49 -2.97
CA PRO A 24 -11.77 -6.04 -4.35
C PRO A 24 -12.52 -7.04 -5.24
N PHE A 25 -12.31 -8.34 -5.05
CA PHE A 25 -13.03 -9.37 -5.80
C PHE A 25 -14.53 -9.36 -5.50
N VAL A 26 -14.88 -9.42 -4.21
CA VAL A 26 -16.30 -9.41 -3.79
C VAL A 26 -16.96 -8.09 -4.19
N GLY A 27 -16.28 -6.95 -3.98
CA GLY A 27 -16.77 -5.64 -4.38
C GLY A 27 -17.00 -5.53 -5.89
N GLY A 28 -16.09 -6.06 -6.69
CA GLY A 28 -16.22 -6.10 -8.14
C GLY A 28 -17.40 -6.96 -8.62
N VAL A 29 -17.55 -8.15 -8.05
CA VAL A 29 -18.69 -9.04 -8.34
C VAL A 29 -20.02 -8.36 -7.97
N LEU A 30 -20.11 -7.80 -6.77
CA LEU A 30 -21.32 -7.10 -6.35
C LEU A 30 -21.65 -5.91 -7.26
N ALA A 31 -20.65 -5.16 -7.69
CA ALA A 31 -20.85 -3.99 -8.53
C ALA A 31 -21.34 -4.37 -9.95
N ASP A 32 -20.85 -5.45 -10.52
CA ASP A 32 -21.28 -5.89 -11.86
C ASP A 32 -22.66 -6.57 -11.84
N TYR A 33 -23.01 -7.34 -10.77
CA TYR A 33 -24.31 -8.03 -10.72
C TYR A 33 -25.45 -7.17 -10.20
N PHE A 34 -25.20 -6.33 -9.20
CA PHE A 34 -26.24 -5.54 -8.51
C PHE A 34 -26.15 -4.04 -8.78
N GLY A 35 -25.06 -3.58 -9.39
CA GLY A 35 -24.78 -2.18 -9.57
C GLY A 35 -23.90 -1.57 -8.47
N MET A 36 -23.27 -0.44 -8.77
CA MET A 36 -22.35 0.22 -7.83
C MET A 36 -23.06 0.72 -6.57
N ARG A 37 -24.28 1.25 -6.72
CA ARG A 37 -25.06 1.84 -5.61
C ARG A 37 -25.44 0.78 -4.58
N GLU A 38 -25.94 -0.35 -5.05
CA GLU A 38 -26.36 -1.50 -4.22
C GLU A 38 -25.15 -2.12 -3.52
N SER A 39 -24.00 -2.18 -4.18
CA SER A 39 -22.74 -2.66 -3.58
C SER A 39 -22.31 -1.82 -2.39
N PHE A 40 -22.41 -0.50 -2.49
CA PHE A 40 -22.14 0.39 -1.36
C PHE A 40 -23.14 0.21 -0.22
N PHE A 41 -24.42 -0.05 -0.55
CA PHE A 41 -25.44 -0.32 0.46
C PHE A 41 -25.13 -1.61 1.22
N VAL A 42 -24.77 -2.69 0.51
CA VAL A 42 -24.36 -3.97 1.14
C VAL A 42 -23.14 -3.79 2.04
N ALA A 43 -22.13 -3.06 1.56
CA ALA A 43 -20.94 -2.73 2.35
C ALA A 43 -21.29 -1.93 3.62
N SER A 44 -22.19 -0.95 3.49
CA SER A 44 -22.65 -0.13 4.62
C SER A 44 -23.39 -0.96 5.68
N VAL A 45 -24.26 -1.88 5.26
CA VAL A 45 -24.97 -2.80 6.16
C VAL A 45 -23.95 -3.71 6.86
N ALA A 46 -22.99 -4.28 6.14
CA ALA A 46 -21.95 -5.13 6.73
C ALA A 46 -21.13 -4.38 7.78
N LEU A 47 -20.71 -3.14 7.48
CA LEU A 47 -19.99 -2.29 8.44
C LEU A 47 -20.85 -1.93 9.65
N GLY A 48 -22.14 -1.65 9.45
CA GLY A 48 -23.10 -1.41 10.53
C GLY A 48 -23.22 -2.62 11.46
N LEU A 49 -23.36 -3.82 10.91
CA LEU A 49 -23.42 -5.07 11.70
C LEU A 49 -22.13 -5.31 12.48
N ILE A 50 -20.96 -5.09 11.85
CA ILE A 50 -19.66 -5.21 12.53
C ILE A 50 -19.54 -4.18 13.66
N SER A 51 -19.97 -2.92 13.45
CA SER A 51 -19.98 -1.90 14.49
C SER A 51 -20.85 -2.27 15.69
N LEU A 52 -22.04 -2.81 15.44
CA LEU A 52 -22.92 -3.29 16.49
C LEU A 52 -22.28 -4.46 17.26
N LEU A 53 -21.70 -5.41 16.53
CA LEU A 53 -21.03 -6.56 17.14
C LEU A 53 -19.86 -6.12 18.03
N ILE A 54 -19.05 -5.16 17.59
CA ILE A 54 -17.96 -4.56 18.37
C ILE A 54 -18.54 -3.88 19.64
N GLY A 55 -19.58 -3.06 19.48
CA GLY A 55 -20.21 -2.35 20.60
C GLY A 55 -20.78 -3.27 21.68
N PHE A 56 -21.34 -4.43 21.29
CA PHE A 56 -21.88 -5.40 22.24
C PHE A 56 -20.82 -6.35 22.82
N CYS A 57 -19.80 -6.72 22.05
CA CYS A 57 -18.84 -7.75 22.46
C CYS A 57 -17.59 -7.17 23.15
N ILE A 58 -17.20 -5.91 22.87
CA ILE A 58 -15.97 -5.34 23.41
C ILE A 58 -16.31 -4.41 24.58
N LYS A 59 -15.94 -4.84 25.80
CA LYS A 59 -15.97 -4.02 27.01
C LYS A 59 -14.56 -3.48 27.26
N GLU A 60 -14.31 -2.22 26.94
CA GLU A 60 -13.04 -1.56 27.27
C GLU A 60 -12.97 -1.22 28.76
N LYS A 61 -11.87 -1.58 29.41
CA LYS A 61 -11.54 -1.05 30.74
C LYS A 61 -10.99 0.37 30.57
N PRO A 62 -11.54 1.37 31.26
CA PRO A 62 -11.02 2.74 31.19
C PRO A 62 -9.54 2.74 31.58
N ARG A 63 -8.68 3.08 30.64
CA ARG A 63 -7.24 3.20 30.84
C ARG A 63 -6.97 4.63 31.30
N THR A 64 -6.68 4.83 32.56
CA THR A 64 -6.18 6.11 33.08
C THR A 64 -4.76 6.31 32.56
N VAL A 65 -4.63 6.87 31.36
CA VAL A 65 -3.35 7.34 30.85
C VAL A 65 -3.09 8.68 31.53
N LYS A 66 -2.11 8.75 32.43
CA LYS A 66 -1.58 10.03 32.88
C LYS A 66 -0.97 10.72 31.65
N VAL A 67 -1.72 11.66 31.09
CA VAL A 67 -1.20 12.56 30.06
C VAL A 67 -0.19 13.46 30.75
N THR A 68 1.06 13.07 30.79
CA THR A 68 2.15 14.01 31.06
C THR A 68 2.13 15.02 29.94
N SER A 69 2.00 16.30 30.27
CA SER A 69 2.04 17.41 29.31
C SER A 69 3.40 17.40 28.60
N ARG A 70 3.43 16.73 27.47
CA ARG A 70 4.59 16.66 26.58
C ARG A 70 4.34 17.68 25.47
N ASN A 71 5.34 18.50 25.17
CA ASN A 71 5.28 19.40 24.02
C ASN A 71 4.74 18.65 22.81
N TRP A 72 3.63 19.10 22.27
CA TRP A 72 2.81 18.38 21.29
C TRP A 72 3.55 18.05 20.00
N PHE A 73 4.76 18.60 19.80
CA PHE A 73 5.43 18.47 18.51
C PHE A 73 6.95 18.68 18.65
N ASP A 74 7.73 17.61 18.53
CA ASP A 74 9.18 17.71 18.49
C ASP A 74 9.71 17.49 17.06
N TRP A 75 9.85 18.58 16.31
CA TRP A 75 10.40 18.58 14.95
C TRP A 75 11.84 18.04 14.86
N SER A 76 12.53 17.88 15.98
CA SER A 76 13.93 17.45 16.01
C SER A 76 14.13 16.06 15.41
N VAL A 77 13.15 15.17 15.54
CA VAL A 77 13.22 13.81 15.00
C VAL A 77 13.15 13.79 13.47
N LEU A 78 12.40 14.71 12.87
CA LEU A 78 12.32 14.86 11.42
C LEU A 78 13.62 15.39 10.81
N ARG A 79 14.48 16.01 11.62
CA ARG A 79 15.82 16.46 11.18
C ARG A 79 16.82 15.32 11.05
N GLN A 80 16.50 14.12 11.55
CA GLN A 80 17.34 12.95 11.32
C GLN A 80 17.26 12.54 9.84
N PRO A 81 18.40 12.57 9.09
CA PRO A 81 18.37 12.35 7.64
C PRO A 81 17.81 10.98 7.24
N ALA A 82 18.04 9.95 8.09
CA ALA A 82 17.54 8.60 7.84
C ALA A 82 16.00 8.55 7.90
N ILE A 83 15.41 9.14 8.94
CA ILE A 83 13.94 9.19 9.13
C ILE A 83 13.31 10.02 8.01
N PHE A 84 13.84 11.22 7.74
CA PHE A 84 13.32 12.09 6.69
C PHE A 84 13.31 11.42 5.32
N LYS A 85 14.40 10.69 4.97
CA LYS A 85 14.47 9.91 3.73
C LYS A 85 13.37 8.83 3.66
N MET A 86 13.08 8.16 4.78
CA MET A 86 12.04 7.13 4.82
C MET A 86 10.63 7.72 4.71
N LEU A 87 10.39 8.90 5.26
CA LEU A 87 9.10 9.61 5.10
C LEU A 87 8.87 10.01 3.64
N ILE A 88 9.89 10.53 2.96
CA ILE A 88 9.81 10.81 1.51
C ILE A 88 9.59 9.50 0.73
N ALA A 89 10.33 8.45 1.08
CA ALA A 89 10.15 7.14 0.44
C ALA A 89 8.72 6.63 0.60
N CYS A 90 8.14 6.76 1.80
CA CYS A 90 6.75 6.39 2.06
C CYS A 90 5.78 7.15 1.15
N ALA A 91 5.93 8.48 1.06
CA ALA A 91 5.08 9.31 0.19
C ALA A 91 5.19 8.92 -1.28
N VAL A 92 6.41 8.78 -1.81
CA VAL A 92 6.65 8.43 -3.23
C VAL A 92 6.15 7.03 -3.56
N ILE A 93 6.39 6.05 -2.69
CA ILE A 93 5.91 4.68 -2.86
C ILE A 93 4.37 4.67 -2.90
N HIS A 94 3.70 5.33 -1.96
CA HIS A 94 2.23 5.40 -1.97
C HIS A 94 1.71 6.15 -3.19
N ALA A 95 2.33 7.26 -3.59
CA ALA A 95 1.95 7.97 -4.81
C ALA A 95 2.08 7.07 -6.05
N SER A 96 3.18 6.32 -6.17
CA SER A 96 3.39 5.34 -7.24
C SER A 96 2.29 4.26 -7.26
N LEU A 97 2.05 3.59 -6.13
CA LEU A 97 1.13 2.45 -6.05
C LEU A 97 -0.34 2.85 -6.23
N PHE A 98 -0.72 4.04 -5.77
CA PHE A 98 -2.11 4.52 -5.81
C PHE A 98 -2.45 5.34 -7.06
N SER A 99 -1.46 5.83 -7.81
CA SER A 99 -1.69 6.62 -9.03
C SER A 99 -2.52 5.87 -10.08
N ALA A 100 -2.25 4.60 -10.30
CA ALA A 100 -2.95 3.81 -11.31
C ALA A 100 -4.32 3.29 -10.85
N GLN A 101 -4.64 3.32 -9.56
CA GLN A 101 -5.88 2.70 -9.04
C GLN A 101 -7.17 3.24 -9.68
N PRO A 102 -7.41 4.57 -9.79
CA PRO A 102 -8.66 5.08 -10.34
C PRO A 102 -8.80 4.85 -11.84
N ILE A 103 -7.69 4.74 -12.57
CA ILE A 103 -7.70 4.55 -14.02
C ILE A 103 -7.70 3.08 -14.43
N LEU A 104 -7.44 2.16 -13.50
CA LEU A 104 -7.29 0.74 -13.80
C LEU A 104 -8.52 0.12 -14.47
N PRO A 105 -9.77 0.35 -13.99
CA PRO A 105 -10.96 -0.17 -14.67
C PRO A 105 -11.09 0.34 -16.11
N LEU A 106 -10.76 1.62 -16.34
CA LEU A 106 -10.80 2.23 -17.67
C LEU A 106 -9.73 1.64 -18.61
N TYR A 107 -8.54 1.40 -18.07
CA TYR A 107 -7.46 0.75 -18.83
C TYR A 107 -7.80 -0.71 -19.19
N ILE A 108 -8.40 -1.45 -18.26
CA ILE A 108 -8.87 -2.81 -18.48
C ILE A 108 -9.98 -2.83 -19.55
N ALA A 109 -10.92 -1.87 -19.50
CA ALA A 109 -11.94 -1.71 -20.53
C ALA A 109 -11.34 -1.45 -21.92
N GLN A 110 -10.29 -0.62 -21.98
CA GLN A 110 -9.56 -0.37 -23.23
C GLN A 110 -8.88 -1.64 -23.75
N LEU A 111 -8.29 -2.47 -22.89
CA LEU A 111 -7.67 -3.74 -23.28
C LEU A 111 -8.70 -4.79 -23.72
N GLN A 112 -9.88 -4.79 -23.10
CA GLN A 112 -10.96 -5.73 -23.42
C GLN A 112 -11.76 -5.31 -24.67
N GLY A 113 -11.82 -4.00 -24.95
CA GLY A 113 -12.66 -3.43 -26.02
C GLY A 113 -14.15 -3.37 -25.68
N SER A 114 -14.55 -3.67 -24.44
CA SER A 114 -15.92 -3.57 -23.94
C SER A 114 -15.95 -3.13 -22.47
N MET A 115 -17.13 -2.72 -22.00
CA MET A 115 -17.37 -2.37 -20.59
C MET A 115 -17.99 -3.51 -19.77
N ASP A 116 -18.13 -4.71 -20.37
CA ASP A 116 -18.80 -5.83 -19.70
C ASP A 116 -17.93 -6.41 -18.58
N ASN A 117 -18.53 -6.64 -17.43
CA ASN A 117 -17.90 -7.23 -16.24
C ASN A 117 -16.59 -6.53 -15.79
N ILE A 118 -16.45 -5.23 -16.07
CA ILE A 118 -15.21 -4.48 -15.79
C ILE A 118 -14.89 -4.40 -14.30
N MET A 119 -15.90 -4.27 -13.44
CA MET A 119 -15.69 -4.16 -12.00
C MET A 119 -15.20 -5.49 -11.41
N MET A 120 -15.81 -6.61 -11.83
CA MET A 120 -15.39 -7.95 -11.43
C MET A 120 -13.97 -8.26 -11.93
N LEU A 121 -13.66 -7.91 -13.16
CA LEU A 121 -12.35 -8.14 -13.75
C LEU A 121 -11.27 -7.30 -13.08
N SER A 122 -11.55 -6.01 -12.82
CA SER A 122 -10.67 -5.13 -12.07
C SER A 122 -10.46 -5.63 -10.64
N GLY A 123 -11.53 -6.01 -9.95
CA GLY A 123 -11.47 -6.58 -8.61
C GLY A 123 -10.64 -7.86 -8.57
N THR A 124 -10.78 -8.74 -9.56
CA THR A 124 -9.97 -9.96 -9.69
C THR A 124 -8.48 -9.63 -9.85
N ILE A 125 -8.14 -8.69 -10.72
CA ILE A 125 -6.75 -8.26 -10.96
C ILE A 125 -6.14 -7.64 -9.70
N PHE A 126 -6.89 -6.84 -8.94
CA PHE A 126 -6.44 -6.31 -7.65
C PHE A 126 -6.20 -7.43 -6.63
N SER A 127 -7.12 -8.40 -6.54
CA SER A 127 -7.02 -9.52 -5.61
C SER A 127 -5.83 -10.44 -5.93
N VAL A 128 -5.59 -10.71 -7.19
CA VAL A 128 -4.43 -11.50 -7.65
C VAL A 128 -3.11 -10.81 -7.27
N CYS A 129 -3.02 -9.49 -7.41
CA CYS A 129 -1.87 -8.71 -6.93
C CYS A 129 -1.73 -8.79 -5.39
N ALA A 130 -2.84 -8.69 -4.66
CA ALA A 130 -2.82 -8.77 -3.19
C ALA A 130 -2.38 -10.15 -2.68
N ILE A 131 -2.72 -11.24 -3.41
CA ILE A 131 -2.24 -12.60 -3.10
C ILE A 131 -0.71 -12.67 -3.21
N SER A 132 -0.12 -12.16 -4.29
CA SER A 132 1.34 -12.16 -4.44
C SER A 132 2.04 -11.32 -3.36
N ILE A 133 1.47 -10.18 -2.99
CA ILE A 133 1.96 -9.35 -1.89
C ILE A 133 1.89 -10.12 -0.56
N MET A 134 0.79 -10.82 -0.28
CA MET A 134 0.62 -11.61 0.92
C MET A 134 1.69 -12.71 1.05
N ILE A 135 1.98 -13.41 -0.04
CA ILE A 135 3.00 -14.47 -0.06
C ILE A 135 4.41 -13.90 0.11
N ALA A 136 4.73 -12.82 -0.59
CA ALA A 136 6.09 -12.29 -0.67
C ALA A 136 6.48 -11.40 0.52
N SER A 137 5.52 -10.76 1.20
CA SER A 137 5.81 -9.80 2.28
C SER A 137 6.63 -10.40 3.43
N PRO A 138 6.31 -11.59 3.99
CA PRO A 138 7.14 -12.19 5.04
C PRO A 138 8.53 -12.60 4.52
N ILE A 139 8.64 -13.04 3.27
CA ILE A 139 9.91 -13.42 2.65
C ILE A 139 10.84 -12.21 2.53
N LEU A 140 10.33 -11.09 2.03
CA LEU A 140 11.10 -9.85 1.90
C LEU A 140 11.42 -9.22 3.26
N GLY A 141 10.54 -9.36 4.24
CA GLY A 141 10.82 -8.98 5.62
C GLY A 141 11.99 -9.77 6.23
N ALA A 142 12.00 -11.10 6.06
CA ALA A 142 13.10 -11.95 6.50
C ALA A 142 14.41 -11.67 5.74
N ALA A 143 14.33 -11.44 4.43
CA ALA A 143 15.46 -11.03 3.62
C ALA A 143 16.06 -9.69 4.10
N GLY A 144 15.19 -8.73 4.49
CA GLY A 144 15.61 -7.45 5.06
C GLY A 144 16.41 -7.61 6.35
N GLN A 145 16.00 -8.53 7.24
CA GLN A 145 16.74 -8.84 8.46
C GLN A 145 18.10 -9.47 8.16
N ARG A 146 18.19 -10.34 7.16
CA ARG A 146 19.41 -11.07 6.82
C ARG A 146 20.43 -10.25 6.02
N PHE A 147 19.95 -9.50 5.01
CA PHE A 147 20.81 -8.79 4.04
C PHE A 147 20.88 -7.28 4.28
N GLY A 148 20.06 -6.76 5.20
CA GLY A 148 19.91 -5.33 5.50
C GLY A 148 18.72 -4.71 4.79
N PHE A 149 17.88 -4.05 5.57
CA PHE A 149 16.61 -3.49 5.11
C PHE A 149 16.73 -2.54 3.91
N LEU A 150 17.73 -1.63 3.92
CA LEU A 150 17.88 -0.66 2.83
C LEU A 150 18.35 -1.31 1.51
N LYS A 151 19.19 -2.35 1.57
CA LYS A 151 19.62 -3.08 0.37
C LYS A 151 18.44 -3.79 -0.27
N VAL A 152 17.64 -4.49 0.54
CA VAL A 152 16.46 -5.20 0.06
C VAL A 152 15.40 -4.22 -0.42
N LEU A 153 15.22 -3.08 0.25
CA LEU A 153 14.32 -2.01 -0.21
C LEU A 153 14.74 -1.47 -1.58
N SER A 154 16.02 -1.17 -1.78
CA SER A 154 16.53 -0.67 -3.07
C SER A 154 16.33 -1.68 -4.20
N CYS A 155 16.56 -2.97 -3.91
CA CYS A 155 16.31 -4.06 -4.85
C CYS A 155 14.81 -4.18 -5.18
N SER A 156 13.94 -4.17 -4.16
CA SER A 156 12.49 -4.20 -4.33
C SER A 156 11.97 -3.00 -5.12
N LEU A 157 12.49 -1.79 -4.86
CA LEU A 157 12.15 -0.58 -5.63
C LEU A 157 12.53 -0.71 -7.11
N PHE A 158 13.71 -1.26 -7.39
CA PHE A 158 14.18 -1.46 -8.76
C PHE A 158 13.26 -2.43 -9.52
N PHE A 159 13.02 -3.62 -8.96
CA PHE A 159 12.15 -4.59 -9.60
C PHE A 159 10.69 -4.14 -9.65
N ALA A 160 10.19 -3.46 -8.61
CA ALA A 160 8.85 -2.89 -8.62
C ALA A 160 8.70 -1.85 -9.74
N GLY A 161 9.66 -0.91 -9.87
CA GLY A 161 9.67 0.10 -10.92
C GLY A 161 9.66 -0.52 -12.32
N LEU A 162 10.51 -1.53 -12.53
CA LEU A 162 10.60 -2.27 -13.80
C LEU A 162 9.30 -3.01 -14.10
N LEU A 163 8.80 -3.81 -13.15
CA LEU A 163 7.63 -4.67 -13.36
C LEU A 163 6.33 -3.86 -13.45
N ILE A 164 6.19 -2.76 -12.70
CA ILE A 164 5.05 -1.85 -12.83
C ILE A 164 5.06 -1.22 -14.23
N SER A 165 6.19 -0.73 -14.71
CA SER A 165 6.30 -0.15 -16.04
C SER A 165 6.06 -1.19 -17.15
N ALA A 166 6.50 -2.43 -16.95
CA ALA A 166 6.32 -3.51 -17.91
C ALA A 166 4.86 -3.98 -18.04
N GLN A 167 3.96 -3.61 -17.14
CA GLN A 167 2.53 -3.96 -17.24
C GLN A 167 1.88 -3.47 -18.53
N VAL A 168 2.38 -2.40 -19.14
CA VAL A 168 1.87 -1.90 -20.43
C VAL A 168 2.13 -2.82 -21.60
N LEU A 169 3.00 -3.82 -21.44
CA LEU A 169 3.26 -4.85 -22.47
C LEU A 169 2.10 -5.86 -22.57
N GLY A 170 1.25 -5.96 -21.55
CA GLY A 170 0.05 -6.77 -21.57
C GLY A 170 -0.96 -6.22 -22.56
N ARG A 171 -1.35 -7.05 -23.53
CA ARG A 171 -2.30 -6.73 -24.61
C ARG A 171 -3.72 -7.17 -24.30
N THR A 172 -3.88 -8.02 -23.31
CA THR A 172 -5.16 -8.53 -22.83
C THR A 172 -5.29 -8.30 -21.33
N PRO A 173 -6.52 -8.24 -20.79
CA PRO A 173 -6.72 -8.14 -19.34
C PRO A 173 -6.05 -9.28 -18.56
N PHE A 174 -6.01 -10.48 -19.13
CA PHE A 174 -5.34 -11.63 -18.51
C PHE A 174 -3.83 -11.42 -18.41
N GLU A 175 -3.17 -11.03 -19.52
CA GLU A 175 -1.73 -10.74 -19.51
C GLU A 175 -1.39 -9.60 -18.55
N PHE A 176 -2.21 -8.55 -18.50
CA PHE A 176 -2.06 -7.47 -17.55
C PHE A 176 -2.17 -7.98 -16.09
N GLY A 177 -3.11 -8.88 -15.82
CA GLY A 177 -3.25 -9.54 -14.51
C GLY A 177 -2.00 -10.36 -14.14
N VAL A 178 -1.41 -11.08 -15.09
CA VAL A 178 -0.16 -11.84 -14.89
C VAL A 178 0.99 -10.88 -14.56
N TRP A 179 1.17 -9.80 -15.30
CA TRP A 179 2.18 -8.79 -14.99
C TRP A 179 1.97 -8.18 -13.59
N ARG A 180 0.71 -7.94 -13.24
CA ARG A 180 0.34 -7.38 -11.91
C ARG A 180 0.65 -8.36 -10.78
N PHE A 181 0.40 -9.66 -11.00
CA PHE A 181 0.77 -10.71 -10.05
C PHE A 181 2.29 -10.75 -9.83
N ILE A 182 3.07 -10.74 -10.91
CA ILE A 182 4.54 -10.75 -10.83
C ILE A 182 5.06 -9.48 -10.13
N ALA A 183 4.52 -8.31 -10.47
CA ALA A 183 4.89 -7.05 -9.83
C ALA A 183 4.60 -7.05 -8.32
N GLY A 184 3.54 -7.72 -7.89
CA GLY A 184 3.18 -7.83 -6.48
C GLY A 184 4.28 -8.43 -5.60
N PHE A 185 5.08 -9.37 -6.12
CA PHE A 185 6.23 -9.91 -5.38
C PHE A 185 7.28 -8.84 -5.06
N ALA A 186 7.54 -7.92 -5.97
CA ALA A 186 8.49 -6.83 -5.74
C ALA A 186 7.89 -5.72 -4.85
N ILE A 187 6.61 -5.41 -5.02
CA ILE A 187 5.87 -4.40 -4.26
C ILE A 187 5.76 -4.78 -2.78
N ALA A 188 5.66 -6.08 -2.48
CA ALA A 188 5.37 -6.61 -1.15
C ALA A 188 6.34 -6.15 -0.04
N GLY A 189 7.58 -5.85 -0.39
CA GLY A 189 8.59 -5.39 0.56
C GLY A 189 8.60 -3.89 0.81
N LEU A 190 8.02 -3.07 -0.07
CA LEU A 190 8.26 -1.63 -0.07
C LEU A 190 7.86 -0.97 1.26
N ILE A 191 6.63 -1.10 1.68
CA ILE A 191 6.13 -0.47 2.91
C ILE A 191 6.68 -1.16 4.18
N PRO A 192 6.67 -2.50 4.30
CA PRO A 192 7.24 -3.16 5.48
C PRO A 192 8.72 -2.84 5.72
N LEU A 193 9.52 -2.74 4.66
CA LEU A 193 10.94 -2.41 4.77
C LEU A 193 11.16 -0.95 5.19
N VAL A 194 10.40 0.00 4.65
CA VAL A 194 10.41 1.40 5.12
C VAL A 194 10.06 1.47 6.61
N ASN A 195 8.98 0.81 7.03
CA ASN A 195 8.57 0.76 8.43
C ASN A 195 9.62 0.11 9.34
N SER A 196 10.30 -0.92 8.85
CA SER A 196 11.39 -1.58 9.59
C SER A 196 12.58 -0.65 9.78
N ILE A 197 12.98 0.11 8.75
CA ILE A 197 14.07 1.10 8.85
C ILE A 197 13.67 2.19 9.84
N ILE A 198 12.47 2.75 9.74
CA ILE A 198 11.97 3.74 10.70
C ILE A 198 12.01 3.18 12.13
N SER A 199 11.56 1.94 12.33
CA SER A 199 11.53 1.31 13.66
C SER A 199 12.92 1.10 14.26
N THR A 200 13.95 0.87 13.44
CA THR A 200 15.33 0.67 13.90
C THR A 200 16.07 1.98 14.14
N GLU A 201 15.82 3.01 13.33
CA GLU A 201 16.49 4.31 13.42
C GLU A 201 15.83 5.26 14.45
N CYS A 202 14.56 5.01 14.79
CA CYS A 202 13.79 5.89 15.66
C CYS A 202 14.00 5.58 17.14
N PRO A 203 14.27 6.58 18.01
CA PRO A 203 14.31 6.41 19.46
C PRO A 203 13.00 5.81 19.99
N PRO A 204 13.06 4.88 20.99
CA PRO A 204 11.88 4.17 21.48
C PRO A 204 10.75 5.09 22.00
N ASP A 205 11.12 6.22 22.59
CA ASP A 205 10.21 7.22 23.17
C ASP A 205 9.49 8.06 22.12
N LYS A 206 9.99 8.12 20.87
CA LYS A 206 9.47 8.91 19.75
C LYS A 206 8.80 8.10 18.66
N LYS A 207 8.75 6.76 18.78
CA LYS A 207 8.18 5.88 17.77
C LYS A 207 6.75 6.25 17.36
N GLY A 208 5.89 6.55 18.32
CA GLY A 208 4.50 6.93 18.04
C GLY A 208 4.39 8.17 17.16
N GLU A 209 5.21 9.18 17.43
CA GLU A 209 5.25 10.43 16.68
C GLU A 209 5.74 10.19 15.24
N VAL A 210 6.87 9.50 15.08
CA VAL A 210 7.45 9.21 13.75
C VAL A 210 6.54 8.34 12.91
N PHE A 211 5.89 7.32 13.49
CA PHE A 211 4.90 6.53 12.77
C PHE A 211 3.64 7.33 12.42
N GLY A 212 3.24 8.30 13.24
CA GLY A 212 2.20 9.27 12.90
C GLY A 212 2.56 10.09 11.65
N PHE A 213 3.80 10.60 11.56
CA PHE A 213 4.29 11.27 10.36
C PHE A 213 4.39 10.36 9.15
N ASN A 214 4.84 9.13 9.36
CA ASN A 214 4.90 8.13 8.29
C ASN A 214 3.50 7.84 7.71
N PHE A 215 2.49 7.76 8.57
CA PHE A 215 1.11 7.63 8.16
C PHE A 215 0.62 8.87 7.37
N LEU A 216 0.91 10.07 7.87
CA LEU A 216 0.57 11.33 7.20
C LEU A 216 1.21 11.43 5.81
N THR A 217 2.51 11.17 5.69
CA THR A 217 3.22 11.25 4.41
C THR A 217 2.75 10.17 3.43
N GLY A 218 2.43 8.95 3.92
CA GLY A 218 1.83 7.90 3.12
C GLY A 218 0.48 8.34 2.53
N HIS A 219 -0.41 8.91 3.35
CA HIS A 219 -1.71 9.40 2.89
C HIS A 219 -1.59 10.61 1.96
N ALA A 220 -0.63 11.50 2.18
CA ALA A 220 -0.33 12.57 1.24
C ALA A 220 0.08 11.98 -0.13
N GLY A 221 0.91 10.94 -0.16
CA GLY A 221 1.24 10.21 -1.39
C GLY A 221 0.01 9.57 -2.05
N MET A 222 -0.86 8.93 -1.25
CA MET A 222 -2.12 8.33 -1.75
C MET A 222 -3.08 9.36 -2.36
N ALA A 223 -3.06 10.59 -1.88
CA ALA A 223 -3.87 11.68 -2.45
C ALA A 223 -3.22 12.29 -3.70
N LEU A 224 -1.93 12.59 -3.64
CA LEU A 224 -1.19 13.24 -4.74
C LEU A 224 -1.02 12.32 -5.96
N GLY A 225 -0.86 11.01 -5.74
CA GLY A 225 -0.69 10.02 -6.81
C GLY A 225 -1.84 10.03 -7.82
N PRO A 226 -3.09 9.77 -7.40
CA PRO A 226 -4.26 9.81 -8.27
C PRO A 226 -4.50 11.19 -8.92
N PHE A 227 -4.23 12.27 -8.19
CA PHE A 227 -4.34 13.63 -8.74
C PHE A 227 -3.39 13.84 -9.93
N ALA A 228 -2.12 13.51 -9.76
CA ALA A 228 -1.13 13.58 -10.84
C ALA A 228 -1.46 12.63 -11.99
N ALA A 229 -1.95 11.43 -11.67
CA ALA A 229 -2.37 10.43 -12.64
C ALA A 229 -3.55 10.90 -13.50
N GLY A 230 -4.53 11.59 -12.90
CA GLY A 230 -5.65 12.17 -13.62
C GLY A 230 -5.20 13.19 -14.68
N ALA A 231 -4.30 14.10 -14.30
CA ALA A 231 -3.73 15.07 -15.23
C ALA A 231 -2.92 14.39 -16.34
N LEU A 232 -2.06 13.42 -15.97
CA LEU A 232 -1.20 12.72 -16.91
C LEU A 232 -2.00 11.86 -17.90
N SER A 233 -3.07 11.20 -17.43
CA SER A 233 -3.92 10.36 -18.27
C SER A 233 -4.67 11.16 -19.33
N GLY A 234 -5.05 12.40 -19.02
CA GLY A 234 -5.73 13.28 -19.98
C GLY A 234 -4.85 13.73 -21.15
N TRP A 235 -3.52 13.85 -20.91
CA TRP A 235 -2.58 14.30 -21.94
C TRP A 235 -1.89 13.15 -22.70
N PHE A 236 -1.55 12.08 -22.00
CA PHE A 236 -0.68 11.00 -22.53
C PHE A 236 -1.33 9.61 -22.50
N GLY A 237 -2.58 9.52 -22.02
CA GLY A 237 -3.31 8.26 -21.93
C GLY A 237 -2.93 7.42 -20.70
N TYR A 238 -3.67 6.31 -20.52
CA TYR A 238 -3.55 5.45 -19.33
C TYR A 238 -2.22 4.72 -19.23
N GLN A 239 -1.64 4.32 -20.36
CA GLN A 239 -0.34 3.64 -20.40
C GLN A 239 0.78 4.50 -19.82
N ALA A 240 0.78 5.80 -20.14
CA ALA A 240 1.77 6.74 -19.61
C ALA A 240 1.72 6.84 -18.08
N VAL A 241 0.53 6.77 -17.48
CA VAL A 241 0.38 6.76 -16.02
C VAL A 241 1.01 5.51 -15.41
N ILE A 242 0.77 4.35 -15.99
CA ILE A 242 1.34 3.08 -15.50
C ILE A 242 2.87 3.13 -15.58
N VAL A 243 3.42 3.58 -16.72
CA VAL A 243 4.87 3.72 -16.88
C VAL A 243 5.45 4.74 -15.91
N ALA A 244 4.85 5.92 -15.80
CA ALA A 244 5.31 6.97 -14.90
C ALA A 244 5.27 6.53 -13.42
N SER A 245 4.25 5.76 -13.02
CA SER A 245 4.15 5.22 -11.66
C SER A 245 5.30 4.26 -11.32
N GLY A 246 5.79 3.49 -12.28
CA GLY A 246 7.00 2.68 -12.09
C GLY A 246 8.28 3.50 -12.14
N LEU A 247 8.39 4.42 -13.10
CA LEU A 247 9.61 5.22 -13.30
C LEU A 247 9.96 6.11 -12.10
N ILE A 248 8.97 6.64 -11.37
CA ILE A 248 9.21 7.49 -10.20
C ILE A 248 9.96 6.77 -9.08
N LEU A 249 9.99 5.43 -9.07
CA LEU A 249 10.71 4.65 -8.07
C LEU A 249 12.23 4.64 -8.29
N PHE A 250 12.72 4.86 -9.52
CA PHE A 250 14.17 4.86 -9.81
C PHE A 250 14.92 6.05 -9.19
N PRO A 251 14.47 7.30 -9.34
CA PRO A 251 15.09 8.43 -8.65
C PRO A 251 15.10 8.25 -7.11
N LEU A 252 14.07 7.61 -6.57
CA LEU A 252 14.00 7.31 -5.15
C LEU A 252 15.15 6.39 -4.70
N ILE A 253 15.54 5.40 -5.51
CA ILE A 253 16.68 4.53 -5.20
C ILE A 253 17.97 5.35 -5.08
N VAL A 254 18.20 6.26 -6.03
CA VAL A 254 19.36 7.15 -6.01
C VAL A 254 19.35 8.02 -4.76
N TYR A 255 18.21 8.64 -4.46
CA TYR A 255 18.03 9.49 -3.29
C TYR A 255 18.31 8.76 -1.97
N LEU A 256 17.82 7.52 -1.81
CA LEU A 256 18.02 6.73 -0.59
C LEU A 256 19.48 6.31 -0.36
N ASN A 257 20.23 6.07 -1.44
CA ASN A 257 21.62 5.66 -1.37
C ASN A 257 22.60 6.86 -1.38
N TYR A 258 22.12 8.06 -1.73
CA TYR A 258 22.95 9.27 -1.73
C TYR A 258 23.41 9.66 -0.30
N GLY A 259 24.69 9.99 -0.16
CA GLY A 259 25.26 10.41 1.13
C GLY A 259 25.63 9.27 2.09
N ARG A 260 25.53 8.01 1.66
CA ARG A 260 26.04 6.85 2.40
C ARG A 260 27.53 6.68 2.08
N LYS A 261 28.36 7.63 2.57
CA LYS A 261 29.80 7.32 2.70
C LYS A 261 29.96 6.38 3.88
N LYS A 262 30.80 5.38 3.66
CA LYS A 262 31.16 4.24 4.49
C LYS A 262 31.29 4.53 5.97
#